data_212f57390ee90cf60eb1c3a0b1e04d4e
#
_entry.id   212f57390ee90cf60eb1c3a0b1e04d4e
#
_cell.length_a   1.000
_cell.length_b   1.000
_cell.length_c   1.000
_cell.angle_alpha   90.00
_cell.angle_beta   90.00
_cell.angle_gamma   90.00
#
_symmetry.space_group_name_H-M   'P 1'
#
loop_
_entity.id
_entity.type
_entity.pdbx_description
1 polymer ?
#
loop_
_entity_poly.entity_id
_entity_poly.type
_entity_poly.pdbx_seq_one_letter_code
_entity_poly.pdbx_strand_id
1 'polypeptide(L)'
;MAIIKYAPFNGFEPFPALKAFEDTMNRLFVEPNGRPWVPPVDIRETENELVVKADIPDVKFEDIDVRMENGTLTVKGERKFEENKEEGGWHRVERSYGHFERVFTLPDTVNPDGVKADYKNGTLTITLPKKEIAKPKQVKVQVSNN
;
A
#
# COMPACT_ATOMS: atom_id res chain seq x y z
N MET A 1 -21.63 -12.59 -24.08
CA MET A 1 -20.22 -12.11 -24.04
C MET A 1 -19.63 -12.50 -22.69
N ALA A 2 -18.65 -13.37 -22.67
CA ALA A 2 -18.01 -13.78 -21.43
C ALA A 2 -17.02 -12.68 -20.98
N ILE A 3 -17.22 -12.10 -19.81
CA ILE A 3 -16.25 -11.21 -19.19
C ILE A 3 -15.17 -12.09 -18.58
N ILE A 4 -14.01 -12.15 -19.21
CA ILE A 4 -12.84 -12.78 -18.63
C ILE A 4 -12.33 -11.85 -17.52
N LYS A 5 -12.53 -12.24 -16.26
CA LYS A 5 -11.84 -11.59 -15.15
C LYS A 5 -10.35 -11.91 -15.28
N TYR A 6 -9.58 -10.91 -15.64
CA TYR A 6 -8.13 -11.01 -15.58
C TYR A 6 -7.71 -11.11 -14.12
N ALA A 7 -7.31 -12.29 -13.69
CA ALA A 7 -6.67 -12.53 -12.41
C ALA A 7 -5.17 -12.71 -12.68
N PRO A 8 -4.34 -11.68 -12.46
CA PRO A 8 -2.93 -11.72 -12.85
C PRO A 8 -2.08 -12.72 -12.07
N PHE A 9 -2.62 -13.31 -11.00
CA PHE A 9 -1.89 -14.28 -10.18
C PHE A 9 -2.78 -15.45 -9.75
N ASN A 10 -3.10 -16.32 -10.71
CA ASN A 10 -3.65 -17.63 -10.39
C ASN A 10 -2.49 -18.57 -10.00
N GLY A 11 -2.22 -18.72 -8.71
CA GLY A 11 -1.40 -19.83 -8.24
C GLY A 11 -0.27 -19.55 -7.26
N PHE A 12 0.02 -18.31 -6.94
CA PHE A 12 0.99 -17.99 -5.89
C PHE A 12 0.41 -16.97 -4.93
N GLU A 13 -0.21 -17.45 -3.86
CA GLU A 13 -0.49 -16.63 -2.69
C GLU A 13 0.72 -16.73 -1.75
N PRO A 14 1.67 -15.78 -1.81
CA PRO A 14 2.89 -15.87 -1.01
C PRO A 14 2.64 -15.76 0.50
N PHE A 15 1.42 -15.28 0.90
CA PHE A 15 1.13 -15.03 2.32
C PHE A 15 -0.36 -15.23 2.64
N PRO A 16 -0.86 -16.48 2.73
CA PRO A 16 -2.27 -16.70 3.14
C PRO A 16 -2.61 -16.10 4.50
N ALA A 17 -1.64 -16.08 5.42
CA ALA A 17 -1.80 -15.48 6.74
C ALA A 17 -1.93 -13.94 6.68
N LEU A 18 -1.27 -13.29 5.74
CA LEU A 18 -1.36 -11.84 5.55
C LEU A 18 -2.74 -11.44 5.04
N LYS A 19 -3.27 -12.19 4.09
CA LYS A 19 -4.62 -11.95 3.55
C LYS A 19 -5.70 -12.16 4.62
N ALA A 20 -5.60 -13.23 5.39
CA ALA A 20 -6.53 -13.49 6.48
C ALA A 20 -6.48 -12.41 7.57
N PHE A 21 -5.29 -11.90 7.88
CA PHE A 21 -5.11 -10.80 8.81
C PHE A 21 -5.67 -9.48 8.25
N GLU A 22 -5.39 -9.18 6.99
CA GLU A 22 -5.92 -8.01 6.28
C GLU A 22 -7.45 -8.04 6.23
N ASP A 23 -8.06 -9.18 5.89
CA ASP A 23 -9.51 -9.36 5.86
C ASP A 23 -10.14 -9.19 7.25
N THR A 24 -9.46 -9.67 8.28
CA THR A 24 -9.92 -9.52 9.67
C THR A 24 -9.84 -8.06 10.12
N MET A 25 -8.74 -7.39 9.83
CA MET A 25 -8.58 -5.97 10.16
C MET A 25 -9.58 -5.10 9.39
N ASN A 26 -9.80 -5.37 8.12
CA ASN A 26 -10.79 -4.65 7.32
C ASN A 26 -12.21 -4.81 7.86
N ARG A 27 -12.55 -5.98 8.45
CA ARG A 27 -13.86 -6.21 9.11
C ARG A 27 -14.02 -5.43 10.41
N LEU A 28 -12.93 -5.19 11.14
CA LEU A 28 -12.96 -4.44 12.40
C LEU A 28 -13.18 -2.95 12.20
N PHE A 29 -12.82 -2.42 11.02
CA PHE A 29 -12.95 -1.00 10.66
C PHE A 29 -14.17 -0.70 9.78
N VAL A 30 -15.09 -1.65 9.61
CA VAL A 30 -16.35 -1.40 8.90
C VAL A 30 -17.23 -0.48 9.73
N GLU A 31 -17.39 0.73 9.27
CA GLU A 31 -18.43 1.62 9.82
C GLU A 31 -19.82 1.05 9.53
N PRO A 32 -20.76 1.11 10.51
CA PRO A 32 -22.06 0.45 10.38
C PRO A 32 -22.96 0.99 9.26
N ASN A 33 -22.60 2.09 8.62
CA ASN A 33 -23.43 2.78 7.64
C ASN A 33 -22.78 3.03 6.26
N GLY A 34 -21.62 2.45 5.96
CA GLY A 34 -20.93 2.68 4.71
C GLY A 34 -20.16 1.47 4.18
N ARG A 35 -19.90 1.46 2.88
CA ARG A 35 -18.92 0.54 2.32
C ARG A 35 -17.55 0.94 2.86
N PRO A 36 -16.80 -0.01 3.48
CA PRO A 36 -15.46 0.31 3.96
C PRO A 36 -14.62 0.79 2.77
N TRP A 37 -13.90 1.89 2.97
CA TRP A 37 -12.96 2.33 1.98
C TRP A 37 -11.61 1.66 2.21
N VAL A 38 -11.28 0.74 1.32
CA VAL A 38 -9.98 0.07 1.31
C VAL A 38 -9.24 0.53 0.07
N PRO A 39 -8.25 1.41 0.18
CA PRO A 39 -7.47 1.86 -0.96
C PRO A 39 -6.75 0.70 -1.64
N PRO A 40 -6.79 0.59 -2.97
CA PRO A 40 -6.02 -0.39 -3.69
C PRO A 40 -4.52 -0.10 -3.58
N VAL A 41 -3.71 -1.14 -3.48
CA VAL A 41 -2.28 -1.06 -3.28
C VAL A 41 -1.56 -2.04 -4.20
N ASP A 42 -0.50 -1.56 -4.85
CA ASP A 42 0.48 -2.38 -5.56
C ASP A 42 1.78 -2.44 -4.76
N ILE A 43 2.38 -3.60 -4.69
CA ILE A 43 3.70 -3.80 -4.09
C ILE A 43 4.62 -4.40 -5.14
N ARG A 44 5.71 -3.70 -5.44
CA ARG A 44 6.75 -4.14 -6.35
C ARG A 44 8.06 -4.32 -5.61
N GLU A 45 8.73 -5.41 -5.84
CA GLU A 45 10.06 -5.70 -5.32
C GLU A 45 11.09 -5.65 -6.45
N THR A 46 12.19 -4.98 -6.20
CA THR A 46 13.39 -4.98 -7.04
C THR A 46 14.58 -5.57 -6.27
N GLU A 47 15.73 -5.64 -6.89
CA GLU A 47 16.97 -6.07 -6.21
C GLU A 47 17.36 -5.16 -5.04
N ASN A 48 17.01 -3.88 -5.11
CA ASN A 48 17.46 -2.86 -4.17
C ASN A 48 16.39 -2.36 -3.21
N GLU A 49 15.10 -2.48 -3.56
CA GLU A 49 14.02 -1.85 -2.81
C GLU A 49 12.67 -2.56 -2.99
N LEU A 50 11.80 -2.33 -2.03
CA LEU A 50 10.35 -2.52 -2.17
C LEU A 50 9.69 -1.17 -2.42
N VAL A 51 8.72 -1.15 -3.32
CA VAL A 51 7.91 0.04 -3.61
C VAL A 51 6.44 -0.30 -3.41
N VAL A 52 5.80 0.41 -2.50
CA VAL A 52 4.36 0.32 -2.24
C VAL A 52 3.68 1.54 -2.85
N LYS A 53 2.67 1.33 -3.68
CA LYS A 53 1.84 2.40 -4.25
C LYS A 53 0.39 2.20 -3.82
N ALA A 54 -0.18 3.23 -3.23
CA ALA A 54 -1.59 3.25 -2.82
C ALA A 54 -2.34 4.36 -3.54
N ASP A 55 -3.51 4.02 -4.08
CA ASP A 55 -4.41 4.99 -4.70
C ASP A 55 -5.34 5.58 -3.64
N ILE A 56 -5.02 6.79 -3.23
CA ILE A 56 -5.77 7.55 -2.22
C ILE A 56 -6.13 8.95 -2.72
N PRO A 57 -6.83 9.05 -3.87
CA PRO A 57 -7.14 10.34 -4.44
C PRO A 57 -8.08 11.13 -3.53
N ASP A 58 -7.96 12.45 -3.57
CA ASP A 58 -8.78 13.38 -2.80
C ASP A 58 -8.62 13.24 -1.27
N VAL A 59 -7.46 12.75 -0.83
CA VAL A 59 -7.04 12.78 0.57
C VAL A 59 -6.08 13.94 0.75
N LYS A 60 -6.27 14.75 1.79
CA LYS A 60 -5.35 15.83 2.10
C LYS A 60 -4.05 15.26 2.66
N PHE A 61 -2.95 15.87 2.31
CA PHE A 61 -1.63 15.44 2.78
C PHE A 61 -1.54 15.35 4.30
N GLU A 62 -2.13 16.31 5.00
CA GLU A 62 -2.18 16.32 6.46
C GLU A 62 -3.02 15.22 7.09
N ASP A 63 -3.88 14.58 6.30
CA ASP A 63 -4.73 13.46 6.74
C ASP A 63 -4.11 12.07 6.42
N ILE A 64 -2.85 12.04 5.97
CA ILE A 64 -2.11 10.81 5.68
C ILE A 64 -1.06 10.58 6.78
N ASP A 65 -1.06 9.39 7.36
CA ASP A 65 -0.07 8.94 8.32
C ASP A 65 0.57 7.64 7.84
N VAL A 66 1.90 7.64 7.76
CA VAL A 66 2.71 6.48 7.37
C VAL A 66 3.70 6.20 8.49
N ARG A 67 3.64 4.98 9.03
CA ARG A 67 4.54 4.54 10.09
C ARG A 67 5.17 3.21 9.77
N MET A 68 6.41 3.07 10.16
CA MET A 68 7.12 1.80 10.15
C MET A 68 7.61 1.47 11.55
N GLU A 69 7.16 0.35 12.08
CA GLU A 69 7.49 -0.10 13.43
C GLU A 69 7.56 -1.62 13.47
N ASN A 70 8.63 -2.15 14.06
CA ASN A 70 8.81 -3.60 14.26
C ASN A 70 8.58 -4.46 12.99
N GLY A 71 9.10 -4.01 11.85
CA GLY A 71 8.93 -4.72 10.57
C GLY A 71 7.51 -4.62 9.98
N THR A 72 6.70 -3.72 10.49
CA THR A 72 5.34 -3.49 10.02
C THR A 72 5.21 -2.07 9.46
N LEU A 73 4.72 -1.97 8.23
CA LEU A 73 4.35 -0.71 7.59
C LEU A 73 2.85 -0.49 7.79
N THR A 74 2.50 0.62 8.40
CA THR A 74 1.11 1.05 8.56
C THR A 74 0.86 2.32 7.77
N VAL A 75 -0.15 2.29 6.92
CA VAL A 75 -0.63 3.45 6.15
C VAL A 75 -2.07 3.70 6.53
N LYS A 76 -2.36 4.87 7.05
CA LYS A 76 -3.71 5.27 7.42
C LYS A 76 -4.01 6.70 7.06
N GLY A 77 -5.28 7.02 6.95
CA GLY A 77 -5.75 8.34 6.65
C GLY A 77 -7.26 8.41 6.59
N GLU A 78 -7.74 9.56 6.14
CA GLU A 78 -9.17 9.81 6.03
C GLU A 78 -9.46 10.57 4.74
N ARG A 79 -10.44 10.08 3.99
CA ARG A 79 -11.08 10.83 2.91
C ARG A 79 -12.40 11.39 3.43
N LYS A 80 -12.40 12.71 3.67
CA LYS A 80 -13.56 13.41 4.23
C LYS A 80 -14.63 13.58 3.18
N PHE A 81 -15.88 13.38 3.58
CA PHE A 81 -17.02 13.74 2.77
C PHE A 81 -17.27 15.24 2.94
N GLU A 82 -17.18 15.99 1.83
CA GLU A 82 -17.49 17.42 1.83
C GLU A 82 -18.92 17.61 1.35
N GLU A 83 -19.80 18.01 2.26
CA GLU A 83 -21.15 18.44 1.94
C GLU A 83 -21.16 19.96 1.75
N ASN A 84 -21.20 20.42 0.50
CA ASN A 84 -21.37 21.82 0.21
C ASN A 84 -22.87 22.14 0.05
N LYS A 85 -23.45 22.73 1.08
CA LYS A 85 -24.88 23.08 1.11
C LYS A 85 -25.25 24.23 0.15
N GLU A 86 -24.26 25.00 -0.31
CA GLU A 86 -24.51 26.15 -1.21
C GLU A 86 -24.63 25.72 -2.68
N GLU A 87 -24.11 24.55 -3.06
CA GLU A 87 -24.12 24.05 -4.44
C GLU A 87 -25.23 23.04 -4.75
N GLY A 88 -26.23 22.94 -3.87
CA GLY A 88 -27.35 22.01 -4.01
C GLY A 88 -27.13 20.67 -3.32
N GLY A 89 -28.12 19.77 -3.41
CA GLY A 89 -28.08 18.47 -2.78
C GLY A 89 -27.42 17.40 -3.63
N TRP A 90 -26.91 16.34 -2.98
CA TRP A 90 -26.39 15.16 -3.66
C TRP A 90 -27.51 14.34 -4.27
N HIS A 91 -27.38 13.99 -5.56
CA HIS A 91 -28.31 13.11 -6.26
C HIS A 91 -27.86 11.64 -6.21
N ARG A 92 -26.56 11.41 -6.17
CA ARG A 92 -25.95 10.08 -6.10
C ARG A 92 -24.58 10.17 -5.45
N VAL A 93 -24.30 9.26 -4.54
CA VAL A 93 -23.00 9.10 -3.89
C VAL A 93 -22.55 7.67 -4.08
N GLU A 94 -21.50 7.47 -4.90
CA GLU A 94 -20.94 6.16 -5.21
C GLU A 94 -19.49 6.01 -4.73
N ARG A 95 -18.82 7.15 -4.46
CA ARG A 95 -17.47 7.15 -3.90
C ARG A 95 -17.49 6.73 -2.44
N SER A 96 -16.43 6.05 -2.02
CA SER A 96 -16.25 5.67 -0.62
C SER A 96 -15.49 6.75 0.13
N TYR A 97 -15.87 7.00 1.37
CA TYR A 97 -15.29 8.00 2.26
C TYR A 97 -14.99 7.39 3.62
N GLY A 98 -14.32 8.14 4.46
CA GLY A 98 -14.00 7.79 5.83
C GLY A 98 -12.56 7.38 6.05
N HIS A 99 -12.30 6.78 7.19
CA HIS A 99 -10.98 6.30 7.57
C HIS A 99 -10.58 5.05 6.80
N PHE A 100 -9.32 4.96 6.49
CA PHE A 100 -8.70 3.74 5.98
C PHE A 100 -7.45 3.42 6.78
N GLU A 101 -7.14 2.14 6.86
CA GLU A 101 -5.88 1.65 7.40
C GLU A 101 -5.44 0.43 6.60
N ARG A 102 -4.18 0.46 6.14
CA ARG A 102 -3.51 -0.66 5.49
C ARG A 102 -2.27 -1.01 6.29
N VAL A 103 -2.12 -2.28 6.60
CA VAL A 103 -1.00 -2.80 7.40
C VAL A 103 -0.29 -3.88 6.62
N PHE A 104 1.03 -3.77 6.50
CA PHE A 104 1.87 -4.69 5.75
C PHE A 104 3.01 -5.18 6.63
N THR A 105 3.13 -6.49 6.78
CA THR A 105 4.32 -7.10 7.36
C THR A 105 5.41 -7.14 6.31
N LEU A 106 6.56 -6.55 6.61
CA LEU A 106 7.67 -6.44 5.70
C LEU A 106 8.73 -7.51 5.99
N PRO A 107 9.47 -7.96 4.96
CA PRO A 107 10.61 -8.82 5.18
C PRO A 107 11.70 -8.10 5.98
N ASP A 108 12.49 -8.86 6.71
CA ASP A 108 13.62 -8.36 7.52
C ASP A 108 14.78 -7.79 6.69
N THR A 109 14.71 -7.99 5.38
CA THR A 109 15.64 -7.40 4.39
C THR A 109 15.47 -5.89 4.20
N VAL A 110 14.35 -5.32 4.64
CA VAL A 110 14.09 -3.87 4.53
C VAL A 110 14.91 -3.11 5.56
N ASN A 111 15.52 -2.01 5.12
CA ASN A 111 16.19 -1.05 5.98
C ASN A 111 15.17 0.00 6.47
N PRO A 112 14.84 0.03 7.77
CA PRO A 112 13.85 0.96 8.29
C PRO A 112 14.28 2.43 8.25
N ASP A 113 15.59 2.70 8.28
CA ASP A 113 16.12 4.06 8.36
C ASP A 113 16.07 4.82 7.04
N GLY A 114 15.87 4.11 5.93
CA GLY A 114 15.85 4.68 4.59
C GLY A 114 14.48 4.82 3.95
N VAL A 115 13.40 4.58 4.70
CA VAL A 115 12.04 4.63 4.17
C VAL A 115 11.64 6.05 3.81
N LYS A 116 11.08 6.21 2.60
CA LYS A 116 10.58 7.49 2.08
C LYS A 116 9.15 7.33 1.59
N ALA A 117 8.36 8.36 1.78
CA ALA A 117 6.99 8.42 1.27
C ALA A 117 6.78 9.71 0.47
N ASP A 118 6.13 9.58 -0.66
CA ASP A 118 5.84 10.67 -1.61
C ASP A 118 4.36 10.60 -1.98
N TYR A 119 3.67 11.72 -1.92
CA TYR A 119 2.26 11.81 -2.29
C TYR A 119 2.07 12.79 -3.44
N LYS A 120 1.67 12.28 -4.59
CA LYS A 120 1.49 13.05 -5.81
C LYS A 120 0.33 12.53 -6.66
N ASN A 121 -0.49 13.43 -7.15
CA ASN A 121 -1.62 13.11 -8.03
C ASN A 121 -2.56 12.02 -7.48
N GLY A 122 -2.79 12.01 -6.17
CA GLY A 122 -3.65 11.02 -5.52
C GLY A 122 -3.00 9.65 -5.28
N THR A 123 -1.74 9.48 -5.63
CA THR A 123 -0.98 8.25 -5.39
C THR A 123 0.07 8.48 -4.30
N LEU A 124 0.01 7.66 -3.26
CA LEU A 124 1.04 7.57 -2.23
C LEU A 124 2.05 6.50 -2.64
N THR A 125 3.30 6.89 -2.82
CA THR A 125 4.41 5.99 -3.14
C THR A 125 5.33 5.89 -1.95
N ILE A 126 5.53 4.68 -1.42
CA ILE A 126 6.44 4.42 -0.29
C ILE A 126 7.59 3.57 -0.82
N THR A 127 8.80 4.07 -0.70
CA THR A 127 10.02 3.39 -1.09
C THR A 127 10.75 2.88 0.14
N LEU A 128 10.97 1.58 0.17
CA LEU A 128 11.57 0.85 1.28
C LEU A 128 12.87 0.20 0.78
N PRO A 129 14.03 0.82 1.01
CA PRO A 129 15.30 0.28 0.54
C PRO A 129 15.65 -1.01 1.29
N LYS A 130 16.33 -1.92 0.61
CA LYS A 130 16.89 -3.12 1.23
C LYS A 130 18.21 -2.82 1.94
N LYS A 131 18.47 -3.58 2.99
CA LYS A 131 19.78 -3.57 3.66
C LYS A 131 20.87 -3.97 2.68
N GLU A 132 22.06 -3.40 2.80
CA GLU A 132 23.20 -3.69 1.92
C GLU A 132 23.55 -5.19 1.85
N ILE A 133 23.43 -5.90 2.98
CA ILE A 133 23.68 -7.36 3.04
C ILE A 133 22.64 -8.19 2.27
N ALA A 134 21.47 -7.64 1.99
CA ALA A 134 20.37 -8.30 1.28
C ALA A 134 20.39 -8.00 -0.24
N LYS A 135 21.23 -7.07 -0.69
CA LYS A 135 21.39 -6.75 -2.10
C LYS A 135 22.33 -7.75 -2.78
N PRO A 136 22.07 -8.10 -4.06
CA PRO A 136 22.99 -8.95 -4.82
C PRO A 136 24.38 -8.33 -4.87
N LYS A 137 25.41 -9.11 -4.53
CA LYS A 137 26.80 -8.71 -4.68
C LYS A 137 27.34 -9.23 -6.01
N GLN A 138 27.77 -8.32 -6.86
CA GLN A 138 28.57 -8.71 -8.03
C GLN A 138 30.04 -8.81 -7.62
N VAL A 139 30.59 -10.00 -7.77
CA VAL A 139 32.01 -10.25 -7.55
C VAL A 139 32.68 -10.38 -8.92
N LYS A 140 33.55 -9.44 -9.24
CA LYS A 140 34.38 -9.55 -10.43
C LYS A 140 35.52 -10.55 -10.13
N VAL A 141 35.45 -11.70 -10.77
CA VAL A 141 36.52 -12.70 -10.66
C VAL A 141 37.68 -12.30 -11.57
N GLN A 142 38.86 -12.16 -11.00
CA GLN A 142 40.08 -11.97 -11.77
C GLN A 142 40.50 -13.32 -12.35
N VAL A 143 40.61 -13.37 -13.67
CA VAL A 143 41.18 -14.54 -14.35
C VAL A 143 42.67 -14.29 -14.49
N SER A 144 43.48 -15.11 -13.80
CA SER A 144 44.93 -15.10 -14.00
C SER A 144 45.31 -16.11 -15.08
N ASN A 145 46.15 -15.69 -16.00
CA ASN A 145 46.74 -16.56 -17.02
C ASN A 145 48.10 -17.09 -16.46
N ASN A 146 48.12 -18.36 -16.21
CA ASN A 146 49.35 -19.02 -15.78
C ASN A 146 50.09 -19.60 -16.99
#